data_4abf289f5e8f1b7a1d9d1578552003d4
#
_entry.id   4abf289f5e8f1b7a1d9d1578552003d4
#
_cell.length_a   1.000
_cell.length_b   1.000
_cell.length_c   1.000
_cell.angle_alpha   90.00
_cell.angle_beta   90.00
_cell.angle_gamma   90.00
#
_symmetry.space_group_name_H-M   'P 1'
#
loop_
_entity.id
_entity.type
_entity.pdbx_description
1 polymer ?
#
loop_
_entity_poly.entity_id
_entity_poly.type
_entity_poly.pdbx_seq_one_letter_code
_entity_poly.pdbx_strand_id
1 'polypeptide(L)'
;MENTKNESKAPETLKERIAATRTTRWVRVGLVALIYTLWVAWMGNWWLILGLALLFDIYITGYIPFTWWKKSKNKDLRSIMSWVDAIVYALILVYFVFAFLGQNYQIPSSSLEKTLLTGDYLFVNKTVYGPRVPMTPVNFPLVHNELPFGLGKSYLDSPSLPYHRLKGQRDVERGDIVVFNFPAGDTIMSKVQNPDYYTLVNTYGRSAVLGNKEVFGEQIYRPVDRRENYVKRCVGLPGDRLKIADGVIYIDGVAQEQPDNVQFNYYFQMSGPMTEQAWEELDVAVDDRHHIPVGQRDINNIASMGFKVNDDGSVPPIYMSPMTGSMTEKLQSLPGFLVLAQTVPQTGEGLFPEKLSADWTLMNYGGEQGILIPSKGMTVELTPENWALYERPIRVYENNPTAEMRADGKVYIDGKPADTYTFRMDYYYMMGDNRDNSLDSRFWGFVPEDHIVGTPWRVLVSFDKDRSIFNGGIRWNRIFKDANPDK
;
A
#
# COMPACT_ATOMS: atom_id res chain seq x y z
N MET A 1 -76.18 -7.02 19.70
CA MET A 1 -75.40 -6.14 18.76
C MET A 1 -74.00 -6.71 18.73
N GLU A 2 -73.74 -7.62 17.77
CA GLU A 2 -72.45 -8.25 17.53
C GLU A 2 -71.54 -7.30 16.82
N ASN A 3 -70.45 -6.91 17.46
CA ASN A 3 -69.38 -6.17 16.85
C ASN A 3 -68.42 -7.13 16.13
N THR A 4 -68.70 -7.46 14.88
CA THR A 4 -67.78 -8.17 14.02
C THR A 4 -66.61 -7.28 13.69
N LYS A 5 -65.49 -7.46 14.42
CA LYS A 5 -64.16 -6.95 14.02
C LYS A 5 -63.81 -7.66 12.73
N ASN A 6 -63.86 -6.88 11.63
CA ASN A 6 -63.31 -7.29 10.32
C ASN A 6 -61.80 -7.47 10.48
N GLU A 7 -61.34 -8.66 10.79
CA GLU A 7 -59.93 -9.04 10.62
C GLU A 7 -59.62 -9.05 9.15
N SER A 8 -58.99 -8.00 8.65
CA SER A 8 -58.51 -7.96 7.28
C SER A 8 -57.48 -9.10 7.10
N LYS A 9 -57.87 -10.17 6.39
CA LYS A 9 -56.93 -11.24 6.02
C LYS A 9 -55.69 -10.63 5.37
N ALA A 10 -54.51 -11.11 5.79
CA ALA A 10 -53.26 -10.73 5.15
C ALA A 10 -53.31 -11.14 3.67
N PRO A 11 -52.82 -10.29 2.75
CA PRO A 11 -52.87 -10.58 1.31
C PRO A 11 -52.11 -11.88 1.00
N GLU A 12 -52.78 -12.85 0.39
CA GLU A 12 -52.27 -14.21 0.12
C GLU A 12 -51.48 -14.27 -1.18
N THR A 13 -51.83 -13.43 -2.15
CA THR A 13 -51.15 -13.40 -3.47
C THR A 13 -50.25 -12.20 -3.66
N LEU A 14 -49.26 -12.34 -4.55
CA LEU A 14 -48.36 -11.27 -4.93
C LEU A 14 -49.11 -10.03 -5.45
N LYS A 15 -50.16 -10.24 -6.26
CA LYS A 15 -51.03 -9.17 -6.79
C LYS A 15 -51.71 -8.38 -5.67
N GLU A 16 -52.24 -9.07 -4.67
CA GLU A 16 -52.90 -8.43 -3.51
C GLU A 16 -51.92 -7.62 -2.65
N ARG A 17 -50.70 -8.12 -2.47
CA ARG A 17 -49.65 -7.41 -1.75
C ARG A 17 -49.26 -6.11 -2.45
N ILE A 18 -49.07 -6.17 -3.76
CA ILE A 18 -48.77 -4.99 -4.58
C ILE A 18 -49.91 -3.97 -4.52
N ALA A 19 -51.18 -4.42 -4.66
CA ALA A 19 -52.33 -3.54 -4.59
C ALA A 19 -52.58 -2.90 -3.22
N ALA A 20 -52.25 -3.63 -2.13
CA ALA A 20 -52.37 -3.14 -0.77
C ALA A 20 -51.24 -2.19 -0.34
N THR A 21 -50.22 -1.97 -1.20
CA THR A 21 -49.06 -1.15 -0.85
C THR A 21 -49.40 0.34 -0.87
N ARG A 22 -49.13 1.04 0.25
CA ARG A 22 -49.39 2.48 0.38
C ARG A 22 -48.52 3.30 -0.61
N THR A 23 -49.08 4.37 -1.15
CA THR A 23 -48.40 5.30 -2.08
C THR A 23 -47.03 5.77 -1.55
N THR A 24 -46.90 6.01 -0.25
CA THR A 24 -45.63 6.42 0.36
C THR A 24 -44.52 5.36 0.23
N ARG A 25 -44.84 4.07 0.16
CA ARG A 25 -43.85 3.01 -0.09
C ARG A 25 -43.42 3.00 -1.55
N TRP A 26 -44.34 3.26 -2.49
CA TRP A 26 -44.05 3.40 -3.91
C TRP A 26 -43.09 4.56 -4.17
N VAL A 27 -43.31 5.71 -3.52
CA VAL A 27 -42.41 6.85 -3.62
C VAL A 27 -41.03 6.51 -3.08
N ARG A 28 -40.95 5.84 -1.91
CA ARG A 28 -39.68 5.43 -1.31
C ARG A 28 -38.92 4.44 -2.21
N VAL A 29 -39.58 3.38 -2.72
CA VAL A 29 -38.89 2.43 -3.59
C VAL A 29 -38.45 3.08 -4.89
N GLY A 30 -39.24 4.01 -5.45
CA GLY A 30 -38.87 4.76 -6.64
C GLY A 30 -37.61 5.60 -6.42
N LEU A 31 -37.52 6.32 -5.30
CA LEU A 31 -36.33 7.10 -4.93
C LEU A 31 -35.10 6.21 -4.71
N VAL A 32 -35.26 5.13 -3.94
CA VAL A 32 -34.15 4.20 -3.67
C VAL A 32 -33.72 3.48 -4.94
N ALA A 33 -34.65 3.07 -5.80
CA ALA A 33 -34.34 2.45 -7.09
C ALA A 33 -33.61 3.41 -8.03
N LEU A 34 -33.98 4.70 -8.04
CA LEU A 34 -33.30 5.72 -8.82
C LEU A 34 -31.84 5.90 -8.33
N ILE A 35 -31.64 6.07 -7.01
CA ILE A 35 -30.30 6.22 -6.41
C ILE A 35 -29.47 4.97 -6.70
N TYR A 36 -30.05 3.77 -6.54
CA TYR A 36 -29.39 2.50 -6.82
C TYR A 36 -29.01 2.38 -8.31
N THR A 37 -29.88 2.75 -9.22
CA THR A 37 -29.61 2.71 -10.68
C THR A 37 -28.51 3.69 -11.06
N LEU A 38 -28.51 4.89 -10.50
CA LEU A 38 -27.42 5.86 -10.68
C LEU A 38 -26.09 5.32 -10.15
N TRP A 39 -26.11 4.65 -8.99
CA TRP A 39 -24.93 4.00 -8.43
C TRP A 39 -24.45 2.84 -9.33
N VAL A 40 -25.37 1.99 -9.85
CA VAL A 40 -25.02 0.90 -10.80
C VAL A 40 -24.39 1.47 -12.07
N ALA A 41 -24.94 2.55 -12.62
CA ALA A 41 -24.40 3.23 -13.79
C ALA A 41 -23.00 3.79 -13.52
N TRP A 42 -22.82 4.42 -12.35
CA TRP A 42 -21.51 4.93 -11.91
C TRP A 42 -20.48 3.80 -11.73
N MET A 43 -20.90 2.64 -11.19
CA MET A 43 -20.06 1.46 -11.05
C MET A 43 -19.67 0.80 -12.38
N GLY A 44 -20.41 1.04 -13.45
CA GLY A 44 -20.19 0.42 -14.75
C GLY A 44 -20.50 -1.08 -14.81
N ASN A 45 -21.02 -1.68 -13.73
CA ASN A 45 -21.31 -3.10 -13.65
C ASN A 45 -22.83 -3.34 -13.69
N TRP A 46 -23.36 -3.54 -14.88
CA TRP A 46 -24.81 -3.69 -15.13
C TRP A 46 -25.44 -4.96 -14.53
N TRP A 47 -24.64 -5.97 -14.13
CA TRP A 47 -25.18 -7.14 -13.42
C TRP A 47 -25.79 -6.76 -12.07
N LEU A 48 -25.32 -5.68 -11.47
CA LEU A 48 -25.87 -5.16 -10.21
C LEU A 48 -27.32 -4.69 -10.35
N ILE A 49 -27.82 -4.44 -11.56
CA ILE A 49 -29.23 -4.04 -11.79
C ILE A 49 -30.20 -5.09 -11.26
N LEU A 50 -29.80 -6.36 -11.18
CA LEU A 50 -30.60 -7.44 -10.58
C LEU A 50 -30.96 -7.19 -9.12
N GLY A 51 -30.16 -6.37 -8.41
CA GLY A 51 -30.46 -5.93 -7.05
C GLY A 51 -31.74 -5.12 -6.91
N LEU A 52 -32.25 -4.50 -8.01
CA LEU A 52 -33.56 -3.86 -8.01
C LEU A 52 -34.69 -4.84 -7.67
N ALA A 53 -34.58 -6.10 -8.06
CA ALA A 53 -35.57 -7.14 -7.70
C ALA A 53 -35.60 -7.33 -6.18
N LEU A 54 -34.45 -7.33 -5.51
CA LEU A 54 -34.36 -7.43 -4.05
C LEU A 54 -34.94 -6.18 -3.36
N LEU A 55 -34.62 -5.00 -3.87
CA LEU A 55 -35.19 -3.74 -3.38
C LEU A 55 -36.72 -3.73 -3.53
N PHE A 56 -37.21 -4.18 -4.68
CA PHE A 56 -38.64 -4.28 -4.93
C PHE A 56 -39.30 -5.24 -3.94
N ASP A 57 -38.67 -6.40 -3.67
CA ASP A 57 -39.19 -7.34 -2.67
C ASP A 57 -39.23 -6.72 -1.26
N ILE A 58 -38.15 -6.11 -0.82
CA ILE A 58 -38.06 -5.49 0.54
C ILE A 58 -39.15 -4.43 0.74
N TYR A 59 -39.41 -3.58 -0.24
CA TYR A 59 -40.30 -2.43 -0.07
C TYR A 59 -41.75 -2.73 -0.46
N ILE A 60 -42.01 -3.61 -1.43
CA ILE A 60 -43.34 -3.83 -2.04
C ILE A 60 -43.85 -5.21 -1.72
N THR A 61 -43.18 -6.28 -2.15
CA THR A 61 -43.75 -7.62 -2.13
C THR A 61 -43.60 -8.30 -0.78
N GLY A 62 -42.49 -8.11 -0.07
CA GLY A 62 -42.20 -8.78 1.19
C GLY A 62 -42.29 -10.31 1.08
N TYR A 63 -41.92 -10.83 -0.11
CA TYR A 63 -41.97 -12.30 -0.38
C TYR A 63 -40.94 -13.01 0.49
N ILE A 64 -39.72 -12.46 0.57
CA ILE A 64 -38.67 -12.94 1.47
C ILE A 64 -38.92 -12.37 2.86
N PRO A 65 -39.19 -13.17 3.87
CA PRO A 65 -39.56 -12.66 5.19
C PRO A 65 -38.34 -12.28 6.02
N PHE A 66 -37.54 -11.27 5.60
CA PHE A 66 -36.32 -10.82 6.32
C PHE A 66 -36.58 -10.45 7.79
N THR A 67 -37.80 -10.05 8.11
CA THR A 67 -38.19 -9.60 9.47
C THR A 67 -39.10 -10.57 10.21
N TRP A 68 -39.11 -11.87 9.82
CA TRP A 68 -39.97 -12.92 10.43
C TRP A 68 -39.86 -12.98 11.94
N TRP A 69 -38.66 -12.77 12.47
CA TRP A 69 -38.34 -12.81 13.87
C TRP A 69 -39.04 -11.72 14.71
N LYS A 70 -39.38 -10.56 14.09
CA LYS A 70 -40.10 -9.46 14.75
C LYS A 70 -41.49 -9.87 15.24
N LYS A 71 -42.09 -10.87 14.60
CA LYS A 71 -43.41 -11.43 14.94
C LYS A 71 -43.34 -12.59 15.95
N SER A 72 -42.15 -13.05 16.33
CA SER A 72 -41.98 -14.13 17.30
C SER A 72 -42.48 -13.74 18.68
N LYS A 73 -43.15 -14.68 19.39
CA LYS A 73 -43.56 -14.50 20.79
C LYS A 73 -42.37 -14.61 21.77
N ASN A 74 -41.29 -15.26 21.36
CA ASN A 74 -40.07 -15.40 22.17
C ASN A 74 -39.29 -14.06 22.22
N LYS A 75 -39.19 -13.50 23.44
CA LYS A 75 -38.50 -12.21 23.68
C LYS A 75 -36.99 -12.31 23.46
N ASP A 76 -36.39 -13.44 23.84
CA ASP A 76 -34.93 -13.64 23.69
C ASP A 76 -34.54 -13.77 22.23
N LEU A 77 -35.33 -14.52 21.45
CA LEU A 77 -35.12 -14.61 20.00
C LEU A 77 -35.21 -13.23 19.35
N ARG A 78 -36.19 -12.39 19.72
CA ARG A 78 -36.30 -11.02 19.16
C ARG A 78 -35.10 -10.17 19.54
N SER A 79 -34.61 -10.29 20.78
CA SER A 79 -33.44 -9.54 21.24
C SER A 79 -32.18 -9.95 20.46
N ILE A 80 -31.90 -11.25 20.38
CA ILE A 80 -30.75 -11.78 19.64
C ILE A 80 -30.80 -11.37 18.16
N MET A 81 -31.94 -11.58 17.52
CA MET A 81 -32.09 -11.25 16.09
C MET A 81 -32.01 -9.75 15.80
N SER A 82 -32.37 -8.87 16.77
CA SER A 82 -32.20 -7.45 16.62
C SER A 82 -30.72 -7.04 16.63
N TRP A 83 -29.89 -7.71 17.42
CA TRP A 83 -28.43 -7.53 17.40
C TRP A 83 -27.83 -8.05 16.10
N VAL A 84 -28.26 -9.22 15.62
CA VAL A 84 -27.83 -9.79 14.34
C VAL A 84 -28.17 -8.82 13.19
N ASP A 85 -29.39 -8.29 13.14
CA ASP A 85 -29.82 -7.31 12.12
C ASP A 85 -28.95 -6.05 12.15
N ALA A 86 -28.67 -5.52 13.34
CA ALA A 86 -27.82 -4.36 13.53
C ALA A 86 -26.36 -4.62 13.06
N ILE A 87 -25.81 -5.78 13.40
CA ILE A 87 -24.44 -6.18 12.98
C ILE A 87 -24.37 -6.33 11.45
N VAL A 88 -25.33 -7.02 10.85
CA VAL A 88 -25.38 -7.19 9.38
C VAL A 88 -25.46 -5.83 8.67
N TYR A 89 -26.33 -4.94 9.15
CA TYR A 89 -26.42 -3.58 8.61
C TYR A 89 -25.10 -2.82 8.73
N ALA A 90 -24.46 -2.88 9.92
CA ALA A 90 -23.18 -2.22 10.15
C ALA A 90 -22.08 -2.78 9.23
N LEU A 91 -22.00 -4.10 9.04
CA LEU A 91 -21.02 -4.74 8.16
C LEU A 91 -21.22 -4.33 6.70
N ILE A 92 -22.47 -4.26 6.24
CA ILE A 92 -22.77 -3.79 4.87
C ILE A 92 -22.35 -2.33 4.70
N LEU A 93 -22.69 -1.46 5.67
CA LEU A 93 -22.31 -0.05 5.62
C LEU A 93 -20.79 0.12 5.59
N VAL A 94 -20.08 -0.56 6.49
CA VAL A 94 -18.62 -0.53 6.57
C VAL A 94 -17.98 -1.05 5.28
N TYR A 95 -18.54 -2.11 4.67
CA TYR A 95 -18.07 -2.59 3.38
C TYR A 95 -18.08 -1.49 2.31
N PHE A 96 -19.20 -0.76 2.18
CA PHE A 96 -19.31 0.33 1.22
C PHE A 96 -18.36 1.50 1.55
N VAL A 97 -18.26 1.88 2.81
CA VAL A 97 -17.31 2.92 3.25
C VAL A 97 -15.89 2.54 2.90
N PHE A 98 -15.47 1.31 3.23
CA PHE A 98 -14.11 0.84 2.97
C PHE A 98 -13.81 0.62 1.49
N ALA A 99 -14.80 0.19 0.71
CA ALA A 99 -14.61 0.02 -0.73
C ALA A 99 -14.46 1.36 -1.46
N PHE A 100 -15.27 2.39 -1.11
CA PHE A 100 -15.44 3.57 -1.97
C PHE A 100 -15.02 4.90 -1.33
N LEU A 101 -15.02 5.03 -0.03
CA LEU A 101 -14.70 6.32 0.61
C LEU A 101 -13.30 6.31 1.22
N GLY A 102 -13.04 5.41 2.12
CA GLY A 102 -11.72 5.34 2.76
C GLY A 102 -11.65 4.25 3.82
N GLN A 103 -10.45 3.97 4.25
CA GLN A 103 -10.15 2.89 5.15
C GLN A 103 -9.00 3.28 6.07
N ASN A 104 -9.00 2.71 7.29
CA ASN A 104 -7.91 2.92 8.24
C ASN A 104 -6.76 1.97 7.97
N TYR A 105 -5.53 2.51 8.06
CA TYR A 105 -4.29 1.74 7.97
C TYR A 105 -3.35 2.12 9.11
N GLN A 106 -2.56 1.17 9.57
CA GLN A 106 -1.49 1.41 10.54
C GLN A 106 -0.16 1.46 9.80
N ILE A 107 0.73 2.37 10.21
CA ILE A 107 2.11 2.45 9.74
C ILE A 107 2.97 1.48 10.56
N PRO A 108 3.48 0.39 9.97
CA PRO A 108 4.24 -0.62 10.69
C PRO A 108 5.76 -0.39 10.65
N SER A 109 6.26 0.48 9.77
CA SER A 109 7.70 0.64 9.49
C SER A 109 8.12 2.09 9.41
N SER A 110 9.42 2.34 9.57
CA SER A 110 10.07 3.66 9.56
C SER A 110 10.38 4.20 8.15
N SER A 111 9.91 3.56 7.07
CA SER A 111 10.28 3.97 5.70
C SER A 111 9.81 5.37 5.27
N LEU A 112 8.85 5.96 5.98
CA LEU A 112 8.41 7.36 5.86
C LEU A 112 8.62 8.12 7.19
N GLU A 113 9.59 7.70 7.99
CA GLU A 113 9.89 8.32 9.28
C GLU A 113 10.06 9.85 9.12
N LYS A 114 9.73 10.62 10.15
CA LYS A 114 9.58 12.08 10.17
C LYS A 114 8.36 12.62 9.42
N THR A 115 7.87 11.96 8.40
CA THR A 115 6.58 12.28 7.74
C THR A 115 5.44 11.51 8.42
N LEU A 116 5.51 10.19 8.38
CA LEU A 116 4.59 9.25 9.03
C LEU A 116 5.37 8.33 9.96
N LEU A 117 5.03 8.34 11.23
CA LEU A 117 5.74 7.57 12.25
C LEU A 117 5.20 6.15 12.39
N THR A 118 6.08 5.22 12.71
CA THR A 118 5.65 3.88 13.14
C THR A 118 4.67 4.00 14.32
N GLY A 119 3.50 3.34 14.19
CA GLY A 119 2.40 3.44 15.16
C GLY A 119 1.36 4.51 14.85
N ASP A 120 1.49 5.27 13.76
CA ASP A 120 0.43 6.12 13.24
C ASP A 120 -0.70 5.28 12.64
N TYR A 121 -1.94 5.58 12.99
CA TYR A 121 -3.15 5.06 12.37
C TYR A 121 -3.74 6.14 11.47
N LEU A 122 -3.78 5.86 10.18
CA LEU A 122 -4.16 6.81 9.15
C LEU A 122 -5.56 6.52 8.61
N PHE A 123 -6.31 7.57 8.30
CA PHE A 123 -7.45 7.44 7.40
C PHE A 123 -7.00 7.73 5.98
N VAL A 124 -7.09 6.71 5.12
CA VAL A 124 -6.72 6.79 3.71
C VAL A 124 -7.96 7.10 2.89
N ASN A 125 -7.93 8.23 2.20
CA ASN A 125 -9.00 8.69 1.34
C ASN A 125 -8.84 8.09 -0.07
N LYS A 126 -9.83 7.32 -0.51
CA LYS A 126 -9.85 6.69 -1.82
C LYS A 126 -10.49 7.56 -2.90
N THR A 127 -11.26 8.58 -2.50
CA THR A 127 -12.00 9.43 -3.45
C THR A 127 -11.11 10.42 -4.19
N VAL A 128 -9.92 10.70 -3.67
CA VAL A 128 -8.97 11.65 -4.29
C VAL A 128 -8.57 11.19 -5.68
N TYR A 129 -8.04 9.95 -5.79
CA TYR A 129 -7.65 9.38 -7.07
C TYR A 129 -8.77 8.58 -7.75
N GLY A 130 -9.96 8.55 -7.13
CA GLY A 130 -11.08 7.71 -7.52
C GLY A 130 -10.99 6.29 -6.95
N PRO A 131 -12.05 5.82 -6.28
CA PRO A 131 -12.03 4.49 -5.69
C PRO A 131 -11.98 3.41 -6.78
N ARG A 132 -11.16 2.40 -6.52
CA ARG A 132 -11.11 1.20 -7.35
C ARG A 132 -12.29 0.31 -7.00
N VAL A 133 -13.06 -0.12 -8.01
CA VAL A 133 -14.08 -1.13 -7.83
C VAL A 133 -13.41 -2.41 -7.32
N PRO A 134 -13.93 -3.06 -6.25
CA PRO A 134 -13.31 -4.27 -5.74
C PRO A 134 -13.18 -5.35 -6.81
N MET A 135 -11.96 -5.83 -7.03
CA MET A 135 -11.69 -6.91 -7.99
C MET A 135 -12.13 -8.25 -7.43
N THR A 136 -12.13 -8.39 -6.08
CA THR A 136 -12.73 -9.52 -5.35
C THR A 136 -13.94 -9.06 -4.55
N PRO A 137 -15.13 -8.92 -5.19
CA PRO A 137 -16.28 -8.25 -4.58
C PRO A 137 -16.90 -9.05 -3.44
N VAL A 138 -16.73 -10.38 -3.43
CA VAL A 138 -17.25 -11.24 -2.38
C VAL A 138 -16.17 -11.48 -1.34
N ASN A 139 -16.20 -10.67 -0.28
CA ASN A 139 -15.24 -10.77 0.81
C ASN A 139 -15.88 -10.46 2.15
N PHE A 140 -15.27 -10.98 3.22
CA PHE A 140 -15.68 -10.65 4.58
C PHE A 140 -15.14 -9.25 4.95
N PRO A 141 -16.01 -8.30 5.29
CA PRO A 141 -15.58 -6.96 5.65
C PRO A 141 -14.69 -6.99 6.90
N LEU A 142 -13.80 -5.98 7.02
CA LEU A 142 -12.82 -5.82 8.11
C LEU A 142 -11.66 -6.84 8.13
N VAL A 143 -11.68 -7.86 7.27
CA VAL A 143 -10.61 -8.87 7.21
C VAL A 143 -9.97 -8.84 5.82
N HIS A 144 -8.64 -8.65 5.77
CA HIS A 144 -7.95 -8.44 4.50
C HIS A 144 -7.72 -9.75 3.74
N ASN A 145 -7.07 -10.72 4.34
CA ASN A 145 -6.62 -11.94 3.65
C ASN A 145 -7.18 -13.23 4.25
N GLU A 146 -6.97 -13.46 5.55
CA GLU A 146 -7.33 -14.71 6.21
C GLU A 146 -8.28 -14.45 7.38
N LEU A 147 -9.28 -15.30 7.50
CA LEU A 147 -10.20 -15.25 8.63
C LEU A 147 -9.48 -15.65 9.93
N PRO A 148 -9.86 -15.08 11.07
CA PRO A 148 -9.31 -15.45 12.37
C PRO A 148 -9.40 -16.96 12.62
N PHE A 149 -8.52 -17.47 13.47
CA PHE A 149 -8.50 -18.88 13.90
C PHE A 149 -8.25 -19.90 12.77
N GLY A 150 -7.62 -19.49 11.66
CA GLY A 150 -7.31 -20.40 10.56
C GLY A 150 -8.52 -20.89 9.75
N LEU A 151 -9.62 -20.12 9.75
CA LEU A 151 -10.86 -20.47 9.03
C LEU A 151 -10.75 -20.32 7.50
N GLY A 152 -9.54 -20.00 6.99
CA GLY A 152 -9.27 -19.90 5.56
C GLY A 152 -9.34 -18.47 5.01
N LYS A 153 -9.44 -18.33 3.68
CA LYS A 153 -9.48 -17.03 3.00
C LYS A 153 -10.69 -16.21 3.40
N SER A 154 -10.51 -14.90 3.57
CA SER A 154 -11.59 -13.94 3.85
C SER A 154 -12.37 -13.51 2.59
N TYR A 155 -12.02 -14.03 1.42
CA TYR A 155 -12.61 -13.68 0.13
C TYR A 155 -12.77 -14.91 -0.76
N LEU A 156 -13.65 -14.79 -1.75
CA LEU A 156 -13.81 -15.81 -2.80
C LEU A 156 -12.98 -15.38 -4.03
N ASP A 157 -12.27 -16.35 -4.63
CA ASP A 157 -11.50 -16.11 -5.85
C ASP A 157 -12.43 -15.89 -7.08
N SER A 158 -13.70 -16.29 -7.00
CA SER A 158 -14.72 -16.06 -8.02
C SER A 158 -16.02 -15.55 -7.38
N PRO A 159 -16.69 -14.54 -7.97
CA PRO A 159 -16.32 -13.83 -9.19
C PRO A 159 -15.13 -12.90 -8.99
N SER A 160 -14.25 -12.83 -10.01
CA SER A 160 -13.21 -11.81 -10.11
C SER A 160 -13.60 -10.80 -11.18
N LEU A 161 -13.53 -9.51 -10.84
CA LEU A 161 -13.87 -8.43 -11.75
C LEU A 161 -12.60 -7.82 -12.36
N PRO A 162 -12.65 -7.37 -13.63
CA PRO A 162 -11.54 -6.63 -14.22
C PRO A 162 -11.31 -5.33 -13.48
N TYR A 163 -10.08 -4.81 -13.58
CA TYR A 163 -9.76 -3.50 -13.04
C TYR A 163 -10.67 -2.42 -13.61
N HIS A 164 -11.28 -1.67 -12.72
CA HIS A 164 -12.05 -0.47 -13.04
C HIS A 164 -11.91 0.55 -11.91
N ARG A 165 -11.53 1.79 -12.27
CA ARG A 165 -11.43 2.91 -11.33
C ARG A 165 -12.51 3.93 -11.65
N LEU A 166 -13.20 4.36 -10.62
CA LEU A 166 -14.18 5.44 -10.73
C LEU A 166 -13.46 6.78 -10.80
N LYS A 167 -14.12 7.80 -11.36
CA LYS A 167 -13.52 9.12 -11.48
C LYS A 167 -13.17 9.70 -10.11
N GLY A 168 -11.93 10.12 -9.96
CA GLY A 168 -11.41 10.82 -8.78
C GLY A 168 -11.61 12.33 -8.84
N GLN A 169 -11.11 12.99 -7.81
CA GLN A 169 -11.07 14.47 -7.73
C GLN A 169 -9.89 15.01 -8.55
N ARG A 170 -8.75 14.30 -8.53
CA ARG A 170 -7.53 14.56 -9.29
C ARG A 170 -6.73 13.29 -9.51
N ASP A 171 -5.73 13.36 -10.36
CA ASP A 171 -4.77 12.29 -10.57
C ASP A 171 -3.70 12.28 -9.46
N VAL A 172 -2.84 11.24 -9.45
CA VAL A 172 -1.66 11.19 -8.58
C VAL A 172 -0.66 12.24 -9.05
N GLU A 173 -0.17 13.05 -8.13
CA GLU A 173 0.83 14.08 -8.38
C GLU A 173 2.18 13.72 -7.73
N ARG A 174 3.25 14.31 -8.27
CA ARG A 174 4.58 14.16 -7.67
C ARG A 174 4.60 14.79 -6.28
N GLY A 175 5.22 14.09 -5.32
CA GLY A 175 5.22 14.46 -3.91
C GLY A 175 4.09 13.85 -3.10
N ASP A 176 3.02 13.33 -3.72
CA ASP A 176 1.93 12.68 -2.98
C ASP A 176 2.42 11.47 -2.19
N ILE A 177 1.95 11.36 -0.96
CA ILE A 177 2.05 10.09 -0.22
C ILE A 177 0.91 9.19 -0.69
N VAL A 178 1.26 8.04 -1.22
CA VAL A 178 0.32 7.12 -1.87
C VAL A 178 0.30 5.78 -1.15
N VAL A 179 -0.90 5.30 -0.86
CA VAL A 179 -1.13 3.92 -0.43
C VAL A 179 -1.47 3.07 -1.66
N PHE A 180 -0.76 1.96 -1.80
CA PHE A 180 -0.92 1.05 -2.94
C PHE A 180 -0.72 -0.40 -2.52
N ASN A 181 -1.23 -1.33 -3.30
CA ASN A 181 -0.97 -2.75 -3.11
C ASN A 181 0.42 -3.09 -3.66
N PHE A 182 1.15 -3.93 -2.94
CA PHE A 182 2.54 -4.29 -3.28
C PHE A 182 2.66 -4.89 -4.68
N PRO A 183 3.55 -4.36 -5.55
CA PRO A 183 3.63 -4.75 -6.95
C PRO A 183 4.52 -5.99 -7.15
N ALA A 184 4.41 -7.00 -6.31
CA ALA A 184 5.21 -8.22 -6.36
C ALA A 184 4.74 -9.26 -7.37
N GLY A 185 3.75 -8.91 -8.23
CA GLY A 185 3.06 -9.89 -9.06
C GLY A 185 1.96 -10.63 -8.28
N ASP A 186 1.37 -11.63 -8.92
CA ASP A 186 0.19 -12.35 -8.43
C ASP A 186 0.50 -13.53 -7.49
N THR A 187 1.78 -13.84 -7.32
CA THR A 187 2.25 -15.02 -6.59
C THR A 187 2.98 -14.63 -5.33
N ILE A 188 2.67 -15.31 -4.24
CA ILE A 188 3.41 -15.25 -2.98
C ILE A 188 3.71 -16.64 -2.45
N MET A 189 4.72 -16.75 -1.61
CA MET A 189 4.96 -17.94 -0.79
C MET A 189 4.31 -17.74 0.59
N SER A 190 3.54 -18.73 1.06
CA SER A 190 2.71 -18.57 2.27
C SER A 190 3.49 -18.29 3.55
N LYS A 191 4.73 -18.77 3.65
CA LYS A 191 5.59 -18.56 4.81
C LYS A 191 6.58 -17.42 4.65
N VAL A 192 6.91 -17.02 3.40
CA VAL A 192 7.88 -15.96 3.11
C VAL A 192 7.25 -15.02 2.09
N GLN A 193 6.68 -13.91 2.57
CA GLN A 193 6.02 -12.93 1.72
C GLN A 193 6.97 -11.79 1.32
N ASN A 194 8.03 -11.59 2.08
CA ASN A 194 9.12 -10.65 1.81
C ASN A 194 10.46 -11.34 2.12
N PRO A 195 11.39 -11.39 1.14
CA PRO A 195 11.29 -10.88 -0.22
C PRO A 195 10.19 -11.56 -1.04
N ASP A 196 9.75 -10.91 -2.13
CA ASP A 196 8.67 -11.40 -2.98
C ASP A 196 9.06 -12.70 -3.71
N TYR A 197 8.05 -13.41 -4.24
CA TYR A 197 8.25 -14.70 -4.94
C TYR A 197 9.27 -14.61 -6.08
N TYR A 198 9.27 -13.55 -6.86
CA TYR A 198 10.17 -13.43 -8.01
C TYR A 198 11.61 -13.21 -7.55
N THR A 199 11.82 -12.41 -6.52
CA THR A 199 13.12 -12.26 -5.87
C THR A 199 13.62 -13.57 -5.28
N LEU A 200 12.75 -14.32 -4.58
CA LEU A 200 13.09 -15.66 -4.08
C LEU A 200 13.50 -16.61 -5.21
N VAL A 201 12.75 -16.60 -6.32
CA VAL A 201 13.05 -17.47 -7.48
C VAL A 201 14.36 -17.08 -8.15
N ASN A 202 14.66 -15.79 -8.24
CA ASN A 202 15.94 -15.32 -8.78
C ASN A 202 17.12 -15.73 -7.90
N THR A 203 16.97 -15.64 -6.58
CA THR A 203 18.03 -15.95 -5.60
C THR A 203 18.27 -17.46 -5.46
N TYR A 204 17.21 -18.24 -5.31
CA TYR A 204 17.29 -19.67 -4.95
C TYR A 204 16.96 -20.63 -6.10
N GLY A 205 16.41 -20.12 -7.21
CA GLY A 205 15.89 -20.91 -8.30
C GLY A 205 14.47 -21.44 -8.05
N ARG A 206 13.66 -21.51 -9.10
CA ARG A 206 12.25 -21.91 -9.03
C ARG A 206 12.03 -23.28 -8.38
N SER A 207 12.88 -24.26 -8.73
CA SER A 207 12.77 -25.62 -8.22
C SER A 207 13.01 -25.68 -6.71
N ALA A 208 13.96 -24.90 -6.19
CA ALA A 208 14.26 -24.86 -4.75
C ALA A 208 13.12 -24.17 -3.98
N VAL A 209 12.60 -23.05 -4.50
CA VAL A 209 11.51 -22.31 -3.85
C VAL A 209 10.23 -23.13 -3.80
N LEU A 210 9.82 -23.76 -4.91
CA LEU A 210 8.60 -24.56 -4.96
C LEU A 210 8.74 -25.94 -4.31
N GLY A 211 9.96 -26.48 -4.27
CA GLY A 211 10.25 -27.81 -3.70
C GLY A 211 10.38 -27.80 -2.17
N ASN A 212 10.83 -26.71 -1.57
CA ASN A 212 11.04 -26.62 -0.13
C ASN A 212 9.87 -25.92 0.60
N LYS A 213 8.75 -26.66 0.72
CA LYS A 213 7.53 -26.17 1.39
C LYS A 213 7.70 -25.95 2.89
N GLU A 214 8.70 -26.57 3.52
CA GLU A 214 8.98 -26.36 4.95
C GLU A 214 9.49 -24.94 5.20
N VAL A 215 10.32 -24.41 4.32
CA VAL A 215 10.90 -23.07 4.41
C VAL A 215 9.97 -22.03 3.80
N PHE A 216 9.55 -22.24 2.54
CA PHE A 216 8.83 -21.21 1.77
C PHE A 216 7.30 -21.32 1.88
N GLY A 217 6.77 -22.48 2.26
CA GLY A 217 5.33 -22.74 2.32
C GLY A 217 4.73 -23.10 0.95
N GLU A 218 3.45 -22.88 0.81
CA GLU A 218 2.72 -23.10 -0.45
C GLU A 218 2.74 -21.84 -1.33
N GLN A 219 2.74 -22.07 -2.63
CA GLN A 219 2.53 -21.00 -3.60
C GLN A 219 1.05 -20.58 -3.58
N ILE A 220 0.78 -19.32 -3.33
CA ILE A 220 -0.57 -18.76 -3.25
C ILE A 220 -0.73 -17.67 -4.30
N TYR A 221 -1.82 -17.76 -5.09
CA TYR A 221 -2.28 -16.66 -5.92
C TYR A 221 -2.99 -15.63 -5.06
N ARG A 222 -2.64 -14.36 -5.24
CA ARG A 222 -3.26 -13.24 -4.52
C ARG A 222 -3.63 -12.12 -5.50
N PRO A 223 -4.93 -11.87 -5.73
CA PRO A 223 -5.40 -10.77 -6.55
C PRO A 223 -4.84 -9.43 -6.08
N VAL A 224 -4.78 -8.42 -6.96
CA VAL A 224 -4.16 -7.12 -6.66
C VAL A 224 -4.75 -6.48 -5.40
N ASP A 225 -6.07 -6.47 -5.26
CA ASP A 225 -6.77 -5.85 -4.11
C ASP A 225 -6.65 -6.66 -2.80
N ARG A 226 -5.94 -7.79 -2.82
CA ARG A 226 -5.64 -8.64 -1.66
C ARG A 226 -4.17 -8.70 -1.29
N ARG A 227 -3.30 -7.98 -2.02
CA ARG A 227 -1.89 -7.88 -1.70
C ARG A 227 -1.67 -6.91 -0.55
N GLU A 228 -0.50 -7.02 0.10
CA GLU A 228 -0.12 -6.13 1.19
C GLU A 228 -0.18 -4.66 0.77
N ASN A 229 -0.62 -3.80 1.68
CA ASN A 229 -0.68 -2.37 1.43
C ASN A 229 0.63 -1.72 1.85
N TYR A 230 1.24 -1.00 0.92
CA TYR A 230 2.44 -0.20 1.14
C TYR A 230 2.08 1.28 1.06
N VAL A 231 2.88 2.10 1.73
CA VAL A 231 2.78 3.54 1.67
C VAL A 231 4.15 4.12 1.34
N LYS A 232 4.22 4.96 0.30
CA LYS A 232 5.43 5.61 -0.18
C LYS A 232 5.10 6.98 -0.77
N ARG A 233 6.13 7.78 -1.02
CA ARG A 233 6.01 9.03 -1.75
C ARG A 233 6.13 8.77 -3.26
N CYS A 234 5.21 9.32 -4.04
CA CYS A 234 5.29 9.32 -5.50
C CYS A 234 6.36 10.32 -5.95
N VAL A 235 7.46 9.83 -6.49
CA VAL A 235 8.58 10.66 -6.95
C VAL A 235 8.68 10.72 -8.46
N GLY A 236 8.06 9.80 -9.17
CA GLY A 236 8.01 9.77 -10.64
C GLY A 236 6.63 9.43 -11.16
N LEU A 237 6.19 10.17 -12.17
CA LEU A 237 4.89 10.08 -12.82
C LEU A 237 4.99 9.33 -14.16
N PRO A 238 3.85 8.89 -14.74
CA PRO A 238 3.84 8.29 -16.07
C PRO A 238 4.48 9.19 -17.12
N GLY A 239 5.45 8.66 -17.87
CA GLY A 239 6.21 9.39 -18.90
C GLY A 239 7.47 10.09 -18.41
N ASP A 240 7.69 10.23 -17.12
CA ASP A 240 8.90 10.83 -16.56
C ASP A 240 10.14 9.96 -16.83
N ARG A 241 11.28 10.61 -17.02
CA ARG A 241 12.59 9.98 -17.02
C ARG A 241 13.31 10.28 -15.71
N LEU A 242 13.41 9.27 -14.86
CA LEU A 242 13.93 9.38 -13.49
C LEU A 242 15.40 8.94 -13.40
N LYS A 243 16.19 9.74 -12.72
CA LYS A 243 17.57 9.44 -12.32
C LYS A 243 17.80 9.91 -10.89
N ILE A 244 18.66 9.20 -10.16
CA ILE A 244 19.17 9.67 -8.86
C ILE A 244 20.67 9.87 -8.99
N ALA A 245 21.17 11.03 -8.59
CA ALA A 245 22.59 11.33 -8.51
C ALA A 245 22.90 11.98 -7.15
N ASP A 246 23.84 11.40 -6.41
CA ASP A 246 24.22 11.81 -5.06
C ASP A 246 23.00 12.01 -4.13
N GLY A 247 22.02 11.08 -4.22
CA GLY A 247 20.78 11.11 -3.44
C GLY A 247 19.72 12.10 -3.92
N VAL A 248 20.04 12.98 -4.88
CA VAL A 248 19.09 13.92 -5.48
C VAL A 248 18.34 13.27 -6.64
N ILE A 249 17.02 13.43 -6.64
CA ILE A 249 16.17 12.92 -7.72
C ILE A 249 16.14 13.93 -8.87
N TYR A 250 16.39 13.46 -10.08
CA TYR A 250 16.25 14.23 -11.32
C TYR A 250 15.12 13.65 -12.14
N ILE A 251 14.25 14.52 -12.64
CA ILE A 251 13.19 14.19 -13.60
C ILE A 251 13.47 14.98 -14.89
N ASP A 252 13.59 14.26 -16.00
CA ASP A 252 13.92 14.84 -17.31
C ASP A 252 15.17 15.75 -17.26
N GLY A 253 16.15 15.38 -16.43
CA GLY A 253 17.39 16.12 -16.20
C GLY A 253 17.29 17.30 -15.22
N VAL A 254 16.11 17.57 -14.68
CA VAL A 254 15.89 18.67 -13.70
C VAL A 254 15.86 18.11 -12.28
N ALA A 255 16.72 18.65 -11.40
CA ALA A 255 16.74 18.29 -9.98
C ALA A 255 15.41 18.64 -9.33
N GLN A 256 14.86 17.70 -8.58
CA GLN A 256 13.61 17.89 -7.84
C GLN A 256 13.91 18.36 -6.42
N GLU A 257 13.10 19.30 -5.94
CA GLU A 257 13.10 19.68 -4.53
C GLU A 257 12.70 18.48 -3.68
N GLN A 258 13.47 18.23 -2.63
CA GLN A 258 13.20 17.13 -1.71
C GLN A 258 12.53 17.67 -0.45
N PRO A 259 11.53 16.93 0.12
CA PRO A 259 10.96 17.31 1.40
C PRO A 259 12.00 17.37 2.51
N ASP A 260 11.84 18.30 3.46
CA ASP A 260 12.75 18.48 4.61
C ASP A 260 12.88 17.23 5.49
N ASN A 261 11.88 16.34 5.41
CA ASN A 261 11.82 15.09 6.18
C ASN A 261 12.59 13.91 5.56
N VAL A 262 13.23 14.12 4.40
CA VAL A 262 14.06 13.07 3.80
C VAL A 262 15.27 12.77 4.68
N GLN A 263 15.49 11.48 4.95
CA GLN A 263 16.57 10.98 5.77
C GLN A 263 17.54 10.14 4.96
N PHE A 264 18.84 10.29 5.31
CA PHE A 264 19.93 9.41 4.91
C PHE A 264 20.64 8.88 6.16
N ASN A 265 21.33 7.75 6.03
CA ASN A 265 22.14 7.24 7.12
C ASN A 265 23.47 7.99 7.21
N TYR A 266 23.84 8.36 8.43
CA TYR A 266 25.09 9.02 8.73
C TYR A 266 25.84 8.27 9.84
N TYR A 267 27.14 8.10 9.65
CA TYR A 267 28.06 7.83 10.72
C TYR A 267 28.47 9.15 11.38
N PHE A 268 28.49 9.19 12.68
CA PHE A 268 28.99 10.33 13.41
C PHE A 268 29.79 9.90 14.64
N GLN A 269 30.76 10.75 15.04
CA GLN A 269 31.64 10.50 16.16
C GLN A 269 31.46 11.58 17.20
N MET A 270 31.43 11.18 18.46
CA MET A 270 31.32 12.06 19.61
C MET A 270 32.54 11.85 20.51
N SER A 271 33.00 12.89 21.27
CA SER A 271 34.11 12.78 22.22
C SER A 271 33.82 11.87 23.41
N GLY A 272 32.56 11.58 23.68
CA GLY A 272 32.08 10.69 24.74
C GLY A 272 30.75 10.05 24.37
N PRO A 273 30.20 9.15 25.22
CA PRO A 273 28.91 8.49 24.98
C PRO A 273 27.78 9.50 24.85
N MET A 274 26.86 9.23 23.90
CA MET A 274 25.62 9.98 23.75
C MET A 274 24.70 9.78 24.95
N THR A 275 24.15 10.85 25.48
CA THR A 275 23.16 10.82 26.56
C THR A 275 21.74 10.64 25.98
N GLU A 276 20.81 10.12 26.80
CA GLU A 276 19.40 10.05 26.40
C GLU A 276 18.84 11.44 26.03
N GLN A 277 19.23 12.49 26.77
CA GLN A 277 18.81 13.85 26.46
C GLN A 277 19.30 14.30 25.06
N ALA A 278 20.52 13.97 24.68
CA ALA A 278 21.07 14.31 23.36
C ALA A 278 20.34 13.55 22.24
N TRP A 279 19.99 12.28 22.46
CA TRP A 279 19.18 11.52 21.54
C TRP A 279 17.75 12.08 21.39
N GLU A 280 17.13 12.47 22.48
CA GLU A 280 15.80 13.11 22.46
C GLU A 280 15.85 14.49 21.76
N GLU A 281 16.90 15.28 21.98
CA GLU A 281 17.10 16.57 21.30
C GLU A 281 17.26 16.42 19.79
N LEU A 282 17.94 15.35 19.35
CA LEU A 282 18.08 15.01 17.93
C LEU A 282 16.78 14.37 17.36
N ASP A 283 15.83 13.97 18.20
CA ASP A 283 14.60 13.28 17.79
C ASP A 283 14.89 11.97 17.02
N VAL A 284 15.90 11.19 17.44
CA VAL A 284 16.22 9.88 16.86
C VAL A 284 15.47 8.79 17.60
N ALA A 285 14.71 7.95 16.86
CA ALA A 285 14.00 6.82 17.42
C ALA A 285 14.96 5.81 18.08
N VAL A 286 14.49 5.10 19.11
CA VAL A 286 15.36 4.18 19.88
C VAL A 286 15.97 3.10 18.98
N ASP A 287 15.19 2.54 18.05
CA ASP A 287 15.64 1.50 17.13
C ASP A 287 16.67 1.99 16.11
N ASP A 288 16.78 3.30 15.90
CA ASP A 288 17.70 3.93 14.94
C ASP A 288 19.01 4.41 15.57
N ARG A 289 19.24 4.13 16.87
CA ARG A 289 20.43 4.52 17.64
C ARG A 289 21.46 3.38 17.64
N HIS A 290 22.27 3.31 16.61
CA HIS A 290 23.23 2.24 16.46
C HIS A 290 24.63 2.69 16.90
N HIS A 291 25.15 2.09 17.97
CA HIS A 291 26.57 2.21 18.36
C HIS A 291 27.40 1.24 17.51
N ILE A 292 28.46 1.74 16.89
CA ILE A 292 29.35 0.97 16.05
C ILE A 292 30.58 0.55 16.89
N PRO A 293 30.72 -0.73 17.26
CA PRO A 293 31.87 -1.22 17.96
C PRO A 293 33.11 -1.21 17.05
N VAL A 294 34.19 -0.61 17.48
CA VAL A 294 35.44 -0.55 16.73
C VAL A 294 36.46 -1.50 17.35
N GLY A 295 36.88 -2.50 16.57
CA GLY A 295 37.94 -3.42 16.97
C GLY A 295 39.35 -2.83 16.70
N GLN A 296 40.38 -3.31 17.41
CA GLN A 296 41.77 -2.84 17.19
C GLN A 296 42.25 -3.03 15.74
N ARG A 297 41.73 -4.04 15.02
CA ARG A 297 42.07 -4.29 13.60
C ARG A 297 41.50 -3.25 12.65
N ASP A 298 40.44 -2.55 13.06
CA ASP A 298 39.69 -1.63 12.22
C ASP A 298 40.17 -0.17 12.37
N ILE A 299 41.07 0.12 13.34
CA ILE A 299 41.50 1.48 13.66
C ILE A 299 42.07 2.20 12.43
N ASN A 300 42.92 1.52 11.65
CA ASN A 300 43.51 2.16 10.46
C ASN A 300 42.46 2.47 9.39
N ASN A 301 41.48 1.59 9.22
CA ASN A 301 40.39 1.82 8.30
C ASN A 301 39.49 2.99 8.74
N ILE A 302 39.17 3.02 10.03
CA ILE A 302 38.42 4.13 10.66
C ILE A 302 39.12 5.46 10.50
N ALA A 303 40.43 5.50 10.76
CA ALA A 303 41.24 6.72 10.56
C ALA A 303 41.28 7.15 9.07
N SER A 304 41.38 6.20 8.13
CA SER A 304 41.38 6.50 6.69
C SER A 304 40.01 7.03 6.20
N MET A 305 38.92 6.69 6.89
CA MET A 305 37.56 7.23 6.65
C MET A 305 37.37 8.63 7.29
N GLY A 306 38.38 9.22 7.93
CA GLY A 306 38.35 10.55 8.50
C GLY A 306 37.88 10.64 9.97
N PHE A 307 37.65 9.49 10.63
CA PHE A 307 37.28 9.45 12.04
C PHE A 307 38.57 9.66 12.92
N LYS A 308 38.36 10.28 14.07
CA LYS A 308 39.43 10.56 14.98
C LYS A 308 39.86 9.36 15.81
N VAL A 309 41.14 9.18 15.97
CA VAL A 309 41.76 8.21 16.88
C VAL A 309 42.62 9.01 17.88
N ASN A 310 42.50 8.71 19.16
CA ASN A 310 43.27 9.36 20.22
C ASN A 310 44.72 8.90 20.18
N ASP A 311 45.63 9.71 20.80
CA ASP A 311 47.06 9.41 20.85
C ASP A 311 47.37 8.06 21.54
N ASP A 312 46.52 7.61 22.45
CA ASP A 312 46.60 6.32 23.14
C ASP A 312 46.08 5.14 22.31
N GLY A 313 45.62 5.39 21.06
CA GLY A 313 45.04 4.39 20.17
C GLY A 313 43.56 4.07 20.47
N SER A 314 42.93 4.70 21.42
CA SER A 314 41.48 4.56 21.64
C SER A 314 40.68 5.32 20.58
N VAL A 315 39.50 4.80 20.23
CA VAL A 315 38.60 5.44 19.28
C VAL A 315 37.37 5.97 20.04
N PRO A 316 37.13 7.31 19.99
CA PRO A 316 35.89 7.86 20.55
C PRO A 316 34.64 7.21 19.95
N PRO A 317 33.52 7.15 20.69
CA PRO A 317 32.30 6.46 20.25
C PRO A 317 31.82 6.89 18.86
N ILE A 318 31.55 5.91 18.00
CA ILE A 318 30.97 6.08 16.68
C ILE A 318 29.55 5.57 16.69
N TYR A 319 28.64 6.31 16.11
CA TYR A 319 27.25 5.94 15.97
C TYR A 319 26.82 5.99 14.52
N MET A 320 25.73 5.28 14.19
CA MET A 320 25.06 5.37 12.90
C MET A 320 23.57 5.61 13.16
N SER A 321 22.98 6.57 12.45
CA SER A 321 21.54 6.84 12.51
C SER A 321 21.04 7.49 11.23
N PRO A 322 19.75 7.24 10.84
CA PRO A 322 19.10 8.02 9.81
C PRO A 322 18.81 9.42 10.31
N MET A 323 19.18 10.43 9.54
CA MET A 323 19.02 11.83 9.91
C MET A 323 18.57 12.67 8.72
N THR A 324 17.74 13.70 9.00
CA THR A 324 17.43 14.78 8.06
C THR A 324 18.56 15.82 8.05
N GLY A 325 18.55 16.74 7.08
CA GLY A 325 19.50 17.84 7.05
C GLY A 325 19.48 18.68 8.34
N SER A 326 18.28 19.01 8.85
CA SER A 326 18.15 19.77 10.10
C SER A 326 18.67 19.02 11.34
N MET A 327 18.53 17.68 11.37
CA MET A 327 19.09 16.85 12.44
C MET A 327 20.62 16.83 12.39
N THR A 328 21.22 16.79 11.20
CA THR A 328 22.69 16.85 11.05
C THR A 328 23.26 18.20 11.52
N GLU A 329 22.59 19.31 11.23
CA GLU A 329 22.95 20.64 11.72
C GLU A 329 22.90 20.71 13.26
N LYS A 330 21.83 20.18 13.87
CA LYS A 330 21.72 20.10 15.34
C LYS A 330 22.82 19.24 15.93
N LEU A 331 23.09 18.05 15.36
CA LEU A 331 24.15 17.16 15.81
C LEU A 331 25.50 17.86 15.82
N GLN A 332 25.84 18.60 14.77
CA GLN A 332 27.08 19.34 14.66
C GLN A 332 27.22 20.46 15.72
N SER A 333 26.10 20.95 16.25
CA SER A 333 26.06 21.95 17.31
C SER A 333 26.17 21.36 18.73
N LEU A 334 26.05 20.03 18.89
CA LEU A 334 26.12 19.38 20.19
C LEU A 334 27.55 19.45 20.77
N PRO A 335 27.69 19.64 22.09
CA PRO A 335 28.99 19.54 22.77
C PRO A 335 29.64 18.17 22.54
N GLY A 336 30.92 18.17 22.17
CA GLY A 336 31.66 16.93 21.96
C GLY A 336 31.47 16.29 20.57
N PHE A 337 30.82 16.96 19.65
CA PHE A 337 30.78 16.53 18.24
C PHE A 337 32.19 16.55 17.63
N LEU A 338 32.56 15.52 16.87
CA LEU A 338 33.85 15.35 16.25
C LEU A 338 33.83 15.24 14.74
N VAL A 339 33.00 14.30 14.21
CA VAL A 339 32.99 13.97 12.79
C VAL A 339 31.56 13.57 12.38
N LEU A 340 31.17 13.93 11.16
CA LEU A 340 29.97 13.45 10.46
C LEU A 340 30.37 12.95 9.08
N ALA A 341 29.94 11.74 8.71
CA ALA A 341 30.15 11.17 7.40
C ALA A 341 28.86 10.49 6.93
N GLN A 342 28.37 10.83 5.75
CA GLN A 342 27.24 10.13 5.15
C GLN A 342 27.67 8.70 4.79
N THR A 343 26.78 7.72 5.00
CA THR A 343 27.06 6.36 4.58
C THR A 343 27.12 6.29 3.05
N VAL A 344 28.14 5.60 2.52
CA VAL A 344 28.22 5.32 1.09
C VAL A 344 27.58 3.95 0.86
N PRO A 345 26.40 3.88 0.23
CA PRO A 345 25.77 2.61 -0.05
C PRO A 345 26.68 1.76 -0.95
N GLN A 346 26.79 0.47 -0.64
CA GLN A 346 27.48 -0.45 -1.53
C GLN A 346 26.72 -0.59 -2.86
N THR A 347 27.44 -0.99 -3.92
CA THR A 347 26.83 -1.29 -5.22
C THR A 347 25.73 -2.35 -5.06
N GLY A 348 24.60 -2.10 -5.73
CA GLY A 348 23.31 -2.61 -5.35
C GLY A 348 23.01 -4.04 -5.74
N GLU A 349 23.38 -5.01 -4.88
CA GLU A 349 22.69 -6.29 -4.94
C GLU A 349 21.18 -6.09 -4.73
N GLY A 350 20.38 -6.62 -5.68
CA GLY A 350 18.91 -6.59 -5.61
C GLY A 350 18.22 -5.30 -6.04
N LEU A 351 18.95 -4.32 -6.61
CA LEU A 351 18.31 -3.15 -7.20
C LEU A 351 17.64 -3.48 -8.54
N PHE A 352 16.51 -2.85 -8.77
CA PHE A 352 15.77 -2.96 -10.04
C PHE A 352 16.38 -2.04 -11.10
N PRO A 353 16.51 -2.48 -12.36
CA PRO A 353 16.41 -3.85 -12.81
C PRO A 353 17.77 -4.57 -12.61
N GLU A 354 17.76 -5.75 -12.01
CA GLU A 354 18.99 -6.50 -11.64
C GLU A 354 20.02 -6.61 -12.76
N LYS A 355 19.57 -6.76 -14.00
CA LYS A 355 20.45 -6.93 -15.16
C LYS A 355 21.19 -5.66 -15.60
N LEU A 356 20.75 -4.48 -15.17
CA LEU A 356 21.32 -3.17 -15.56
C LEU A 356 21.93 -2.41 -14.38
N SER A 357 21.65 -2.86 -13.14
CA SER A 357 21.96 -2.12 -11.91
C SER A 357 23.28 -2.49 -11.26
N ALA A 358 24.16 -3.25 -11.94
CA ALA A 358 25.41 -3.75 -11.33
C ALA A 358 26.26 -2.65 -10.68
N ASP A 359 26.32 -1.47 -11.30
CA ASP A 359 27.09 -0.32 -10.83
C ASP A 359 26.22 0.73 -10.10
N TRP A 360 24.93 0.46 -9.90
CA TRP A 360 24.02 1.40 -9.26
C TRP A 360 24.07 1.25 -7.74
N THR A 361 23.73 2.33 -7.06
CA THR A 361 23.56 2.39 -5.61
C THR A 361 22.23 3.05 -5.27
N LEU A 362 21.85 3.03 -3.99
CA LEU A 362 20.67 3.78 -3.54
C LEU A 362 20.77 5.29 -3.79
N MET A 363 21.99 5.82 -3.85
CA MET A 363 22.27 7.25 -4.07
C MET A 363 22.56 7.60 -5.53
N ASN A 364 23.01 6.63 -6.35
CA ASN A 364 23.31 6.82 -7.77
C ASN A 364 22.60 5.74 -8.57
N TYR A 365 21.43 6.07 -9.14
CA TYR A 365 20.49 5.12 -9.70
C TYR A 365 19.95 5.60 -11.06
N GLY A 366 19.69 4.65 -11.97
CA GLY A 366 19.13 4.93 -13.29
C GLY A 366 20.18 5.18 -14.38
N GLY A 367 21.47 5.06 -14.06
CA GLY A 367 22.56 5.26 -15.00
C GLY A 367 22.63 6.68 -15.57
N GLU A 368 23.30 6.86 -16.71
CA GLU A 368 23.45 8.20 -17.31
C GLU A 368 22.14 8.76 -17.87
N GLN A 369 21.35 7.91 -18.51
CA GLN A 369 20.13 8.32 -19.20
C GLN A 369 18.89 8.38 -18.32
N GLY A 370 18.91 7.79 -17.12
CA GLY A 370 17.73 7.59 -16.30
C GLY A 370 16.81 6.49 -16.84
N ILE A 371 15.85 6.07 -16.01
CA ILE A 371 14.81 5.10 -16.38
C ILE A 371 13.53 5.81 -16.80
N LEU A 372 12.94 5.41 -17.93
CA LEU A 372 11.68 5.95 -18.43
C LEU A 372 10.51 5.20 -17.78
N ILE A 373 9.65 5.94 -17.08
CA ILE A 373 8.46 5.40 -16.41
C ILE A 373 7.36 5.22 -17.46
N PRO A 374 6.80 4.00 -17.63
CA PRO A 374 5.78 3.78 -18.64
C PRO A 374 4.51 4.61 -18.41
N SER A 375 3.90 5.05 -19.49
CA SER A 375 2.58 5.69 -19.47
C SER A 375 1.62 4.97 -20.42
N LYS A 376 0.35 5.06 -20.12
CA LYS A 376 -0.71 4.49 -20.96
C LYS A 376 -0.64 5.06 -22.39
N GLY A 377 -0.62 4.18 -23.37
CA GLY A 377 -0.48 4.53 -24.79
C GLY A 377 0.96 4.75 -25.26
N MET A 378 1.94 4.79 -24.35
CA MET A 378 3.35 4.88 -24.72
C MET A 378 3.82 3.59 -25.36
N THR A 379 4.54 3.71 -26.47
CA THR A 379 5.15 2.59 -27.19
C THR A 379 6.66 2.61 -26.98
N VAL A 380 7.23 1.47 -26.62
CA VAL A 380 8.67 1.27 -26.45
C VAL A 380 9.19 0.20 -27.38
N GLU A 381 10.42 0.33 -27.83
CA GLU A 381 11.14 -0.74 -28.54
C GLU A 381 11.54 -1.83 -27.54
N LEU A 382 11.42 -3.10 -27.93
CA LEU A 382 11.75 -4.24 -27.09
C LEU A 382 13.21 -4.69 -27.32
N THR A 383 14.15 -3.78 -27.03
CA THR A 383 15.57 -4.11 -26.97
C THR A 383 15.89 -4.94 -25.71
N PRO A 384 17.04 -5.62 -25.62
CA PRO A 384 17.45 -6.32 -24.40
C PRO A 384 17.45 -5.42 -23.15
N GLU A 385 17.88 -4.17 -23.27
CA GLU A 385 17.90 -3.18 -22.18
C GLU A 385 16.47 -2.81 -21.76
N ASN A 386 15.62 -2.46 -22.72
CA ASN A 386 14.21 -2.14 -22.44
C ASN A 386 13.45 -3.37 -21.90
N TRP A 387 13.78 -4.57 -22.38
CA TRP A 387 13.19 -5.79 -21.83
C TRP A 387 13.56 -5.99 -20.36
N ALA A 388 14.81 -5.69 -19.96
CA ALA A 388 15.21 -5.77 -18.57
C ALA A 388 14.39 -4.82 -17.65
N LEU A 389 14.00 -3.64 -18.18
CA LEU A 389 13.15 -2.67 -17.47
C LEU A 389 11.67 -3.09 -17.47
N TYR A 390 11.17 -3.61 -18.60
CA TYR A 390 9.72 -3.70 -18.84
C TYR A 390 9.18 -5.13 -18.85
N GLU A 391 10.02 -6.16 -18.64
CA GLU A 391 9.56 -7.56 -18.58
C GLU A 391 8.41 -7.75 -17.59
N ARG A 392 8.58 -7.29 -16.33
CA ARG A 392 7.57 -7.43 -15.29
C ARG A 392 6.29 -6.64 -15.59
N PRO A 393 6.32 -5.36 -15.96
CA PRO A 393 5.16 -4.63 -16.46
C PRO A 393 4.40 -5.35 -17.55
N ILE A 394 5.08 -5.76 -18.61
CA ILE A 394 4.47 -6.41 -19.78
C ILE A 394 3.90 -7.77 -19.41
N ARG A 395 4.70 -8.61 -18.78
CA ARG A 395 4.35 -10.01 -18.55
C ARG A 395 3.35 -10.19 -17.43
N VAL A 396 3.56 -9.50 -16.31
CA VAL A 396 2.80 -9.72 -15.07
C VAL A 396 1.66 -8.73 -14.94
N TYR A 397 1.95 -7.43 -15.00
CA TYR A 397 0.92 -6.41 -14.72
C TYR A 397 -0.08 -6.26 -15.86
N GLU A 398 0.39 -6.37 -17.10
CA GLU A 398 -0.47 -6.28 -18.27
C GLU A 398 -0.91 -7.65 -18.82
N ASN A 399 -0.70 -8.71 -18.03
CA ASN A 399 -1.20 -10.06 -18.27
C ASN A 399 -0.84 -10.62 -19.66
N ASN A 400 0.48 -10.62 -19.98
CA ASN A 400 1.04 -11.31 -21.14
C ASN A 400 1.96 -12.44 -20.66
N PRO A 401 1.44 -13.53 -20.06
CA PRO A 401 2.25 -14.55 -19.38
C PRO A 401 3.19 -15.32 -20.30
N THR A 402 2.91 -15.29 -21.61
CA THR A 402 3.72 -15.92 -22.65
C THR A 402 4.88 -15.04 -23.16
N ALA A 403 4.91 -13.77 -22.73
CA ALA A 403 5.97 -12.84 -23.17
C ALA A 403 7.32 -13.30 -22.63
N GLU A 404 8.28 -13.49 -23.54
CA GLU A 404 9.64 -13.95 -23.23
C GLU A 404 10.66 -13.39 -24.21
N MET A 405 11.89 -13.18 -23.75
CA MET A 405 13.03 -12.94 -24.64
C MET A 405 13.70 -14.28 -24.93
N ARG A 406 13.91 -14.59 -26.20
CA ARG A 406 14.59 -15.83 -26.64
C ARG A 406 16.07 -15.63 -26.87
N ALA A 407 16.78 -16.73 -27.16
CA ALA A 407 18.23 -16.75 -27.36
C ALA A 407 18.70 -15.93 -28.59
N ASP A 408 17.80 -15.62 -29.51
CA ASP A 408 18.04 -14.75 -30.65
C ASP A 408 18.02 -13.24 -30.31
N GLY A 409 17.79 -12.90 -29.02
CA GLY A 409 17.69 -11.52 -28.52
C GLY A 409 16.38 -10.82 -28.83
N LYS A 410 15.38 -11.53 -29.40
CA LYS A 410 14.07 -10.98 -29.71
C LYS A 410 13.05 -11.33 -28.64
N VAL A 411 12.10 -10.42 -28.45
CA VAL A 411 10.95 -10.65 -27.57
C VAL A 411 9.81 -11.31 -28.35
N TYR A 412 9.18 -12.29 -27.75
CA TYR A 412 8.01 -12.98 -28.33
C TYR A 412 6.82 -12.81 -27.37
N ILE A 413 5.66 -12.47 -27.92
CA ILE A 413 4.38 -12.38 -27.21
C ILE A 413 3.39 -13.29 -27.94
N ASP A 414 2.76 -14.22 -27.23
CA ASP A 414 1.89 -15.27 -27.79
C ASP A 414 2.56 -16.04 -28.94
N GLY A 415 3.87 -16.29 -28.80
CA GLY A 415 4.68 -17.01 -29.75
C GLY A 415 5.04 -16.24 -31.03
N LYS A 416 4.65 -14.96 -31.15
CA LYS A 416 4.97 -14.09 -32.29
C LYS A 416 6.07 -13.10 -31.89
N PRO A 417 7.04 -12.81 -32.79
CA PRO A 417 8.04 -11.78 -32.53
C PRO A 417 7.35 -10.42 -32.39
N ALA A 418 7.80 -9.65 -31.41
CA ALA A 418 7.33 -8.30 -31.12
C ALA A 418 8.55 -7.37 -31.02
N ASP A 419 8.62 -6.37 -31.91
CA ASP A 419 9.69 -5.37 -31.90
C ASP A 419 9.37 -4.20 -30.97
N THR A 420 8.10 -3.97 -30.70
CA THR A 420 7.60 -2.89 -29.85
C THR A 420 6.48 -3.37 -28.93
N TYR A 421 6.25 -2.60 -27.85
CA TYR A 421 5.10 -2.81 -26.95
C TYR A 421 4.45 -1.47 -26.60
N THR A 422 3.11 -1.44 -26.62
CA THR A 422 2.32 -0.26 -26.20
C THR A 422 1.67 -0.55 -24.86
N PHE A 423 1.99 0.25 -23.84
CA PHE A 423 1.46 0.09 -22.49
C PHE A 423 -0.03 0.42 -22.41
N ARG A 424 -0.76 -0.36 -21.63
CA ARG A 424 -2.21 -0.23 -21.41
C ARG A 424 -2.58 0.51 -20.14
N MET A 425 -1.60 0.69 -19.22
CA MET A 425 -1.77 1.34 -17.92
C MET A 425 -0.70 2.41 -17.72
N ASP A 426 -0.99 3.32 -16.78
CA ASP A 426 -0.02 4.24 -16.22
C ASP A 426 0.80 3.58 -15.11
N TYR A 427 2.04 4.03 -14.95
CA TYR A 427 2.96 3.54 -13.94
C TYR A 427 3.58 4.68 -13.17
N TYR A 428 3.90 4.40 -11.91
CA TYR A 428 4.46 5.36 -10.97
C TYR A 428 5.75 4.83 -10.37
N TYR A 429 6.59 5.75 -9.87
CA TYR A 429 7.79 5.42 -9.14
C TYR A 429 7.67 5.92 -7.70
N MET A 430 7.74 5.00 -6.74
CA MET A 430 7.43 5.23 -5.34
C MET A 430 8.68 5.07 -4.48
N MET A 431 9.02 6.07 -3.66
CA MET A 431 10.18 6.01 -2.76
C MET A 431 9.78 6.36 -1.33
N GLY A 432 10.51 5.79 -0.37
CA GLY A 432 10.40 6.20 1.03
C GLY A 432 11.21 7.46 1.33
N ASP A 433 10.79 8.23 2.32
CA ASP A 433 11.51 9.42 2.77
C ASP A 433 12.78 9.05 3.58
N ASN A 434 12.74 7.90 4.27
CA ASN A 434 13.93 7.29 4.89
C ASN A 434 14.68 6.49 3.82
N ARG A 435 15.53 7.19 3.04
CA ARG A 435 16.11 6.73 1.78
C ARG A 435 16.92 5.45 1.88
N ASP A 436 17.70 5.29 2.92
CA ASP A 436 18.57 4.12 3.10
C ASP A 436 17.86 2.96 3.83
N ASN A 437 16.71 3.24 4.46
CA ASN A 437 15.92 2.26 5.22
C ASN A 437 14.52 2.04 4.60
N SER A 438 14.42 2.11 3.28
CA SER A 438 13.17 1.91 2.56
C SER A 438 13.31 0.84 1.47
N LEU A 439 12.51 -0.21 1.60
CA LEU A 439 12.23 -1.09 0.49
C LEU A 439 11.17 -0.39 -0.39
N ASP A 440 11.56 0.03 -1.62
CA ASP A 440 10.75 0.86 -2.52
C ASP A 440 11.01 0.55 -4.01
N SER A 441 10.59 1.43 -4.92
CA SER A 441 10.70 1.19 -6.36
C SER A 441 12.13 0.99 -6.86
N ARG A 442 13.14 1.38 -6.10
CA ARG A 442 14.54 1.06 -6.43
C ARG A 442 14.83 -0.44 -6.37
N PHE A 443 13.98 -1.22 -5.69
CA PHE A 443 14.08 -2.67 -5.55
C PHE A 443 13.06 -3.43 -6.40
N TRP A 444 11.80 -3.00 -6.43
CA TRP A 444 10.74 -3.74 -7.15
C TRP A 444 10.33 -3.12 -8.49
N GLY A 445 10.80 -1.90 -8.81
CA GLY A 445 10.45 -1.20 -10.04
C GLY A 445 9.15 -0.43 -9.98
N PHE A 446 8.42 -0.41 -11.08
CA PHE A 446 7.24 0.42 -11.28
C PHE A 446 6.01 -0.09 -10.52
N VAL A 447 5.16 0.85 -10.09
CA VAL A 447 3.85 0.58 -9.49
C VAL A 447 2.76 0.91 -10.51
N PRO A 448 1.97 -0.06 -10.99
CA PRO A 448 0.93 0.19 -11.98
C PRO A 448 -0.30 0.85 -11.34
N GLU A 449 -1.09 1.57 -12.16
CA GLU A 449 -2.26 2.33 -11.72
C GLU A 449 -3.32 1.49 -11.01
N ASP A 450 -3.48 0.23 -11.39
CA ASP A 450 -4.44 -0.69 -10.79
C ASP A 450 -4.09 -1.10 -9.36
N HIS A 451 -2.86 -0.85 -8.91
CA HIS A 451 -2.39 -1.07 -7.53
C HIS A 451 -2.66 0.13 -6.61
N ILE A 452 -2.92 1.32 -7.14
CA ILE A 452 -3.15 2.53 -6.33
C ILE A 452 -4.45 2.39 -5.53
N VAL A 453 -4.38 2.61 -4.22
CA VAL A 453 -5.53 2.54 -3.31
C VAL A 453 -6.07 3.93 -2.98
N GLY A 454 -5.21 4.87 -2.60
CA GLY A 454 -5.60 6.22 -2.21
C GLY A 454 -4.45 6.99 -1.58
N THR A 455 -4.76 8.11 -0.94
CA THR A 455 -3.79 8.95 -0.22
C THR A 455 -4.16 9.10 1.25
N PRO A 456 -3.19 9.09 2.18
CA PRO A 456 -3.47 9.41 3.57
C PRO A 456 -4.03 10.84 3.69
N TRP A 457 -5.05 10.99 4.52
CA TRP A 457 -5.66 12.29 4.78
C TRP A 457 -5.30 12.83 6.17
N ARG A 458 -5.55 12.03 7.21
CA ARG A 458 -5.32 12.43 8.61
C ARG A 458 -4.78 11.28 9.42
N VAL A 459 -3.92 11.60 10.40
CA VAL A 459 -3.57 10.69 11.48
C VAL A 459 -4.73 10.67 12.46
N LEU A 460 -5.36 9.52 12.67
CA LEU A 460 -6.49 9.37 13.61
C LEU A 460 -6.00 9.23 15.05
N VAL A 461 -4.98 8.40 15.24
CA VAL A 461 -4.31 8.19 16.52
C VAL A 461 -2.87 7.75 16.26
N SER A 462 -1.96 8.05 17.17
CA SER A 462 -0.55 7.67 17.07
C SER A 462 -0.09 7.08 18.40
N PHE A 463 0.48 5.88 18.31
CA PHE A 463 1.06 5.19 19.47
C PHE A 463 2.57 5.14 19.36
N ASP A 464 3.24 5.51 20.44
CA ASP A 464 4.67 5.30 20.57
C ASP A 464 4.93 3.84 20.97
N LYS A 465 5.69 3.12 20.13
CA LYS A 465 6.01 1.72 20.39
C LYS A 465 6.95 1.51 21.57
N ASP A 466 7.73 2.54 21.91
CA ASP A 466 8.76 2.50 22.94
C ASP A 466 8.23 2.93 24.31
N ARG A 467 6.96 3.37 24.40
CA ARG A 467 6.32 3.86 25.63
C ARG A 467 5.00 3.15 25.90
N SER A 468 4.71 2.89 27.16
CA SER A 468 3.39 2.37 27.53
C SER A 468 2.31 3.44 27.38
N ILE A 469 1.07 3.02 27.09
CA ILE A 469 -0.09 3.93 26.90
C ILE A 469 -0.26 4.90 28.09
N PHE A 470 -0.01 4.42 29.30
CA PHE A 470 -0.13 5.22 30.53
C PHE A 470 1.08 6.12 30.82
N ASN A 471 2.21 5.96 30.09
CA ASN A 471 3.44 6.70 30.28
C ASN A 471 3.87 7.42 29.01
N GLY A 472 2.97 8.20 28.41
CA GLY A 472 3.27 9.00 27.20
C GLY A 472 3.26 8.21 25.90
N GLY A 473 2.69 6.97 25.89
CA GLY A 473 2.61 6.14 24.70
C GLY A 473 1.58 6.61 23.66
N ILE A 474 0.82 7.68 23.94
CA ILE A 474 -0.05 8.33 22.94
C ILE A 474 0.60 9.65 22.51
N ARG A 475 0.88 9.80 21.24
CA ARG A 475 1.41 11.03 20.64
C ARG A 475 0.25 11.97 20.30
N TRP A 476 -0.24 12.71 21.34
CA TRP A 476 -1.42 13.59 21.23
C TRP A 476 -1.25 14.69 20.17
N ASN A 477 -0.03 15.19 19.97
CA ASN A 477 0.31 16.22 18.98
C ASN A 477 0.18 15.75 17.53
N ARG A 478 0.01 14.45 17.31
CA ARG A 478 -0.19 13.87 15.97
C ARG A 478 -1.65 13.62 15.62
N ILE A 479 -2.55 13.62 16.61
CA ILE A 479 -3.97 13.35 16.38
C ILE A 479 -4.56 14.44 15.47
N PHE A 480 -5.23 14.04 14.39
CA PHE A 480 -5.76 14.87 13.31
C PHE A 480 -4.72 15.71 12.54
N LYS A 481 -3.43 15.44 12.75
CA LYS A 481 -2.38 16.04 11.91
C LYS A 481 -2.59 15.61 10.45
N ASP A 482 -2.24 16.50 9.53
CA ASP A 482 -2.21 16.18 8.11
C ASP A 482 -1.23 15.03 7.87
N ALA A 483 -1.66 14.03 7.12
CA ALA A 483 -0.83 12.88 6.80
C ALA A 483 -0.13 13.03 5.43
N ASN A 484 -0.38 14.14 4.71
CA ASN A 484 0.28 14.51 3.47
C ASN A 484 0.63 16.02 3.49
N PRO A 485 1.50 16.47 4.41
CA PRO A 485 1.69 17.87 4.76
C PRO A 485 2.33 18.73 3.67
N ASP A 486 2.97 18.12 2.69
CA ASP A 486 3.70 18.82 1.62
C ASP A 486 2.78 19.16 0.42
N LYS A 487 1.45 19.15 0.65
CA LYS A 487 0.40 19.42 -0.35
C LYS A 487 -0.67 20.39 0.15
#